data_0a1b8d6a75dd0707daf77023c0439dc6
#
_entry.id   0a1b8d6a75dd0707daf77023c0439dc6
#
_cell.length_a   1.000
_cell.length_b   1.000
_cell.length_c   1.000
_cell.angle_alpha   90.00
_cell.angle_beta   90.00
_cell.angle_gamma   90.00
#
_symmetry.space_group_name_H-M   'P 1'
#
loop_
_entity.id
_entity.type
_entity.pdbx_description
1 polymer ?
#
loop_
_entity_poly.entity_id
_entity_poly.type
_entity_poly.pdbx_seq_one_letter_code
_entity_poly.pdbx_strand_id
1 'polypeptide(L)'
;PDLDMNFCENRAADSVVGYYCALAKREGIPFCARLNLPQTLPVDEIDLCLVLSNLLENAFEASLRTAPARRKIEITAYVHAERLLLVEVENAFDGAVHEKSGVFRSSKRRENGIGIQSVQHIAEKTGGASTFTHQNGVFSAKVMLCGEKQPPETADSTTELYGKCEKQCGKRRNLPYKKWKLHSPNGNLYAKSGK
;
A
#
# COMPACT_ATOMS: atom_id res chain seq x y z
N PRO A 1 -17.38 -8.76 24.37
CA PRO A 1 -16.48 -9.81 23.89
C PRO A 1 -15.54 -9.17 22.89
N ASP A 2 -14.31 -8.95 23.36
CA ASP A 2 -13.25 -8.33 22.62
C ASP A 2 -12.87 -9.26 21.49
N LEU A 3 -13.00 -8.73 20.29
CA LEU A 3 -12.42 -9.37 19.11
C LEU A 3 -10.92 -9.09 19.16
N ASP A 4 -10.16 -10.01 19.75
CA ASP A 4 -8.72 -10.13 19.53
C ASP A 4 -8.51 -10.50 18.05
N MET A 5 -8.81 -9.56 17.17
CA MET A 5 -8.50 -9.69 15.75
C MET A 5 -7.09 -9.18 15.54
N ASN A 6 -6.13 -10.07 15.73
CA ASN A 6 -4.74 -9.78 15.41
C ASN A 6 -4.52 -10.05 13.92
N PHE A 7 -4.42 -9.00 13.11
CA PHE A 7 -4.25 -9.09 11.65
C PHE A 7 -2.79 -9.36 11.26
N CYS A 8 -1.82 -8.90 12.07
CA CYS A 8 -0.40 -9.07 11.82
C CYS A 8 0.44 -8.87 13.09
N GLU A 9 1.73 -9.16 13.02
CA GLU A 9 2.66 -9.02 14.15
C GLU A 9 3.06 -7.56 14.41
N ASN A 10 3.01 -6.69 13.39
CA ASN A 10 3.29 -5.27 13.58
C ASN A 10 2.12 -4.56 14.26
N ARG A 11 2.34 -4.12 15.50
CA ARG A 11 1.29 -3.55 16.35
C ARG A 11 0.71 -2.24 15.82
N ALA A 12 1.53 -1.42 15.16
CA ALA A 12 1.07 -0.15 14.62
C ALA A 12 0.13 -0.36 13.44
N ALA A 13 0.51 -1.22 12.49
CA ALA A 13 -0.34 -1.60 11.36
C ALA A 13 -1.61 -2.31 11.83
N ASP A 14 -1.50 -3.24 12.78
CA ASP A 14 -2.61 -3.97 13.36
C ASP A 14 -3.64 -3.03 13.99
N SER A 15 -3.19 -2.03 14.75
CA SER A 15 -4.06 -1.04 15.39
C SER A 15 -4.82 -0.18 14.36
N VAL A 16 -4.15 0.28 13.31
CA VAL A 16 -4.79 1.07 12.25
C VAL A 16 -5.83 0.24 11.50
N VAL A 17 -5.47 -0.98 11.10
CA VAL A 17 -6.39 -1.86 10.36
C VAL A 17 -7.55 -2.30 11.25
N GLY A 18 -7.30 -2.62 12.51
CA GLY A 18 -8.32 -2.95 13.49
C GLY A 18 -9.34 -1.84 13.70
N TYR A 19 -8.89 -0.58 13.78
CA TYR A 19 -9.76 0.57 13.88
C TYR A 19 -10.73 0.67 12.70
N TYR A 20 -10.23 0.62 11.46
CA TYR A 20 -11.09 0.70 10.27
C TYR A 20 -11.96 -0.54 10.08
N CYS A 21 -11.49 -1.72 10.47
CA CYS A 21 -12.31 -2.93 10.49
C CYS A 21 -13.52 -2.77 11.45
N ALA A 22 -13.30 -2.21 12.64
CA ALA A 22 -14.38 -1.94 13.59
C ALA A 22 -15.37 -0.90 13.06
N LEU A 23 -14.89 0.17 12.41
CA LEU A 23 -15.75 1.16 11.75
C LEU A 23 -16.57 0.52 10.63
N ALA A 24 -15.95 -0.26 9.75
CA ALA A 24 -16.61 -0.94 8.65
C ALA A 24 -17.69 -1.90 9.16
N LYS A 25 -17.40 -2.67 10.20
CA LYS A 25 -18.36 -3.57 10.85
C LYS A 25 -19.59 -2.81 11.38
N ARG A 26 -19.37 -1.68 12.03
CA ARG A 26 -20.47 -0.84 12.54
C ARG A 26 -21.39 -0.32 11.43
N GLU A 27 -20.83 0.02 10.28
CA GLU A 27 -21.56 0.53 9.11
C GLU A 27 -22.05 -0.59 8.14
N GLY A 28 -21.87 -1.88 8.53
CA GLY A 28 -22.29 -3.02 7.72
C GLY A 28 -21.51 -3.15 6.40
N ILE A 29 -20.23 -2.72 6.38
CA ILE A 29 -19.36 -2.80 5.21
C ILE A 29 -18.52 -4.08 5.34
N PRO A 30 -18.61 -5.03 4.39
CA PRO A 30 -17.70 -6.18 4.35
C PRO A 30 -16.24 -5.73 4.29
N PHE A 31 -15.42 -6.18 5.23
CA PHE A 31 -14.01 -5.83 5.35
C PHE A 31 -13.17 -7.10 5.38
N CYS A 32 -12.20 -7.21 4.46
CA CYS A 32 -11.27 -8.33 4.39
C CYS A 32 -9.83 -7.81 4.49
N ALA A 33 -9.08 -8.32 5.47
CA ALA A 33 -7.67 -7.98 5.65
C ALA A 33 -6.78 -9.22 5.51
N ARG A 34 -5.73 -9.12 4.72
CA ARG A 34 -4.68 -10.12 4.52
C ARG A 34 -3.32 -9.46 4.73
N LEU A 35 -2.83 -9.51 5.95
CA LEU A 35 -1.59 -8.86 6.34
C LEU A 35 -0.53 -9.91 6.67
N ASN A 36 0.63 -9.80 6.05
CA ASN A 36 1.83 -10.56 6.40
C ASN A 36 2.95 -9.57 6.71
N LEU A 37 2.82 -8.92 7.86
CA LEU A 37 3.73 -7.89 8.35
C LEU A 37 4.39 -8.37 9.63
N PRO A 38 5.71 -8.60 9.63
CA PRO A 38 6.47 -8.95 10.82
C PRO A 38 6.50 -7.78 11.81
N GLN A 39 6.87 -8.06 13.05
CA GLN A 39 6.96 -7.06 14.11
C GLN A 39 7.84 -5.87 13.73
N THR A 40 8.99 -6.13 13.11
CA THR A 40 9.91 -5.10 12.62
C THR A 40 9.79 -4.99 11.10
N LEU A 41 9.60 -3.77 10.61
CA LEU A 41 9.43 -3.48 9.19
C LEU A 41 10.66 -2.78 8.62
N PRO A 42 10.90 -2.93 7.31
CA PRO A 42 12.02 -2.24 6.66
C PRO A 42 11.77 -0.74 6.45
N VAL A 43 10.58 -0.25 6.75
CA VAL A 43 10.13 1.12 6.53
C VAL A 43 9.77 1.78 7.87
N ASP A 44 9.75 3.11 7.89
CA ASP A 44 9.32 3.87 9.05
C ASP A 44 7.85 3.58 9.40
N GLU A 45 7.55 3.30 10.67
CA GLU A 45 6.21 2.96 11.12
C GLU A 45 5.23 4.13 11.01
N ILE A 46 5.71 5.37 11.17
CA ILE A 46 4.86 6.56 11.03
C ILE A 46 4.42 6.71 9.58
N ASP A 47 5.37 6.58 8.64
CA ASP A 47 5.08 6.61 7.21
C ASP A 47 4.07 5.51 6.83
N LEU A 48 4.24 4.29 7.34
CA LEU A 48 3.27 3.20 7.13
C LEU A 48 1.89 3.52 7.70
N CYS A 49 1.82 4.00 8.94
CA CYS A 49 0.55 4.37 9.57
C CYS A 49 -0.18 5.47 8.79
N LEU A 50 0.55 6.45 8.28
CA LEU A 50 0.00 7.51 7.44
C LEU A 50 -0.53 6.95 6.12
N VAL A 51 0.21 6.05 5.46
CA VAL A 51 -0.25 5.39 4.24
C VAL A 51 -1.51 4.58 4.49
N LEU A 52 -1.51 3.70 5.50
CA LEU A 52 -2.65 2.86 5.84
C LEU A 52 -3.89 3.69 6.20
N SER A 53 -3.73 4.70 7.06
CA SER A 53 -4.84 5.56 7.48
C SER A 53 -5.46 6.30 6.30
N ASN A 54 -4.65 6.93 5.45
CA ASN A 54 -5.15 7.65 4.29
C ASN A 54 -5.88 6.74 3.29
N LEU A 55 -5.34 5.54 3.02
CA LEU A 55 -5.95 4.60 2.09
C LEU A 55 -7.25 4.02 2.63
N LEU A 56 -7.26 3.61 3.91
CA LEU A 56 -8.42 3.01 4.54
C LEU A 56 -9.54 4.04 4.80
N GLU A 57 -9.19 5.28 5.15
CA GLU A 57 -10.17 6.37 5.26
C GLU A 57 -10.86 6.62 3.92
N ASN A 58 -10.08 6.73 2.83
CA ASN A 58 -10.63 6.91 1.49
C ASN A 58 -11.54 5.75 1.09
N ALA A 59 -11.12 4.50 1.38
CA ALA A 59 -11.90 3.31 1.08
C ALA A 59 -13.22 3.26 1.87
N PHE A 60 -13.16 3.58 3.15
CA PHE A 60 -14.31 3.63 4.03
C PHE A 60 -15.33 4.68 3.57
N GLU A 61 -14.88 5.91 3.31
CA GLU A 61 -15.75 6.99 2.83
C GLU A 61 -16.36 6.71 1.47
N ALA A 62 -15.59 6.13 0.54
CA ALA A 62 -16.11 5.73 -0.76
C ALA A 62 -17.16 4.61 -0.63
N SER A 63 -16.93 3.65 0.25
CA SER A 63 -17.88 2.57 0.52
C SER A 63 -19.17 3.08 1.12
N LEU A 64 -19.14 4.09 2.01
CA LEU A 64 -20.37 4.70 2.56
C LEU A 64 -21.24 5.35 1.48
N ARG A 65 -20.65 5.92 0.43
CA ARG A 65 -21.39 6.51 -0.71
C ARG A 65 -21.91 5.46 -1.68
N THR A 66 -21.36 4.26 -1.63
CA THR A 66 -21.76 3.14 -2.50
C THR A 66 -23.04 2.47 -1.98
N ALA A 67 -23.88 1.96 -2.87
CA ALA A 67 -25.07 1.22 -2.51
C ALA A 67 -24.73 0.02 -1.58
N PRO A 68 -25.47 -0.21 -0.48
CA PRO A 68 -25.12 -1.20 0.55
C PRO A 68 -24.75 -2.58 0.01
N ALA A 69 -25.48 -3.07 -1.00
CA ALA A 69 -25.24 -4.39 -1.60
C ALA A 69 -23.90 -4.49 -2.36
N ARG A 70 -23.23 -3.38 -2.66
CA ARG A 70 -21.95 -3.35 -3.38
C ARG A 70 -20.78 -2.93 -2.51
N ARG A 71 -21.04 -2.57 -1.23
CA ARG A 71 -20.00 -2.12 -0.31
C ARG A 71 -18.98 -3.23 -0.07
N LYS A 72 -17.72 -2.88 -0.14
CA LYS A 72 -16.61 -3.81 0.12
C LYS A 72 -15.33 -3.04 0.31
N ILE A 73 -14.52 -3.48 1.27
CA ILE A 73 -13.14 -3.02 1.48
C ILE A 73 -12.25 -4.25 1.60
N GLU A 74 -11.17 -4.28 0.84
CA GLU A 74 -10.12 -5.29 0.96
C GLU A 74 -8.77 -4.60 1.14
N ILE A 75 -7.96 -5.11 2.07
CA ILE A 75 -6.57 -4.70 2.24
C ILE A 75 -5.66 -5.91 2.19
N THR A 76 -4.57 -5.79 1.45
CA THR A 76 -3.47 -6.76 1.43
C THR A 76 -2.18 -6.00 1.66
N ALA A 77 -1.36 -6.45 2.62
CA ALA A 77 -0.04 -5.89 2.83
C ALA A 77 0.97 -6.96 3.22
N TYR A 78 2.18 -6.88 2.65
CA TYR A 78 3.25 -7.82 2.94
C TYR A 78 4.62 -7.25 2.62
N VAL A 79 5.64 -7.80 3.28
CA VAL A 79 7.04 -7.49 2.99
C VAL A 79 7.55 -8.45 1.91
N HIS A 80 8.15 -7.89 0.87
CA HIS A 80 8.78 -8.62 -0.23
C HIS A 80 10.28 -8.38 -0.24
N ALA A 81 11.06 -9.46 -0.37
CA ALA A 81 12.53 -9.42 -0.46
C ALA A 81 13.18 -8.58 0.66
N GLU A 82 12.64 -8.67 1.88
CA GLU A 82 13.13 -8.03 3.12
C GLU A 82 13.17 -6.49 3.10
N ARG A 83 12.90 -5.86 1.97
CA ARG A 83 13.08 -4.43 1.77
C ARG A 83 11.91 -3.69 1.19
N LEU A 84 11.00 -4.39 0.56
CA LEU A 84 9.86 -3.78 -0.10
C LEU A 84 8.59 -4.07 0.69
N LEU A 85 7.96 -3.04 1.19
CA LEU A 85 6.62 -3.15 1.75
C LEU A 85 5.61 -2.84 0.65
N LEU A 86 4.72 -3.79 0.40
CA LEU A 86 3.65 -3.67 -0.59
C LEU A 86 2.31 -3.58 0.14
N VAL A 87 1.54 -2.55 -0.20
CA VAL A 87 0.19 -2.32 0.33
C VAL A 87 -0.77 -2.17 -0.84
N GLU A 88 -1.87 -2.91 -0.83
CA GLU A 88 -2.97 -2.79 -1.78
C GLU A 88 -4.27 -2.63 -1.01
N VAL A 89 -5.04 -1.58 -1.33
CA VAL A 89 -6.39 -1.37 -0.79
C VAL A 89 -7.34 -1.27 -1.95
N GLU A 90 -8.38 -2.11 -1.91
CA GLU A 90 -9.46 -2.09 -2.90
C GLU A 90 -10.79 -1.82 -2.22
N ASN A 91 -11.61 -1.01 -2.84
CA ASN A 91 -12.96 -0.74 -2.36
C ASN A 91 -13.95 -0.55 -3.51
N ALA A 92 -15.20 -0.84 -3.23
CA ALA A 92 -16.28 -0.44 -4.13
C ALA A 92 -16.46 1.08 -4.12
N PHE A 93 -16.77 1.67 -5.28
CA PHE A 93 -17.08 3.10 -5.39
C PHE A 93 -18.19 3.35 -6.42
N ASP A 94 -18.83 4.51 -6.32
CA ASP A 94 -20.02 4.88 -7.11
C ASP A 94 -19.71 5.41 -8.52
N GLY A 95 -18.44 5.49 -8.91
CA GLY A 95 -18.00 5.99 -10.20
C GLY A 95 -17.77 7.51 -10.26
N ALA A 96 -18.01 8.25 -9.19
CA ALA A 96 -17.77 9.68 -9.13
C ALA A 96 -16.32 10.01 -8.73
N VAL A 97 -15.37 9.76 -9.63
CA VAL A 97 -13.99 10.21 -9.47
C VAL A 97 -13.80 11.52 -10.22
N HIS A 98 -13.54 12.59 -9.50
CA HIS A 98 -13.16 13.86 -10.11
C HIS A 98 -11.65 13.88 -10.37
N GLU A 99 -11.26 13.33 -11.51
CA GLU A 99 -9.90 13.43 -12.01
C GLU A 99 -9.77 14.68 -12.88
N LYS A 100 -8.86 15.58 -12.54
CA LYS A 100 -8.49 16.71 -13.38
C LYS A 100 -6.97 16.77 -13.50
N SER A 101 -6.45 16.47 -14.69
CA SER A 101 -5.01 16.51 -15.01
C SER A 101 -4.15 15.53 -14.18
N GLY A 102 -4.61 14.28 -13.99
CA GLY A 102 -3.87 13.26 -13.22
C GLY A 102 -3.86 13.47 -11.70
N VAL A 103 -4.60 14.45 -11.20
CA VAL A 103 -4.75 14.71 -9.76
C VAL A 103 -6.14 14.24 -9.31
N PHE A 104 -6.18 13.26 -8.43
CA PHE A 104 -7.42 12.82 -7.80
C PHE A 104 -7.91 13.90 -6.84
N ARG A 105 -9.07 14.46 -7.12
CA ARG A 105 -9.71 15.44 -6.23
C ARG A 105 -10.71 14.75 -5.32
N SER A 106 -10.62 15.04 -4.03
CA SER A 106 -11.66 14.67 -3.08
C SER A 106 -13.00 15.33 -3.45
N SER A 107 -14.09 14.58 -3.40
CA SER A 107 -15.45 15.12 -3.53
C SER A 107 -15.88 15.98 -2.32
N LYS A 108 -15.08 15.99 -1.26
CA LYS A 108 -15.26 16.83 -0.08
C LYS A 108 -14.51 18.15 -0.27
N ARG A 109 -15.27 19.26 -0.41
CA ARG A 109 -14.78 20.65 -0.40
C ARG A 109 -13.52 20.88 -1.27
N ARG A 110 -13.37 22.05 -1.82
CA ARG A 110 -12.28 22.57 -2.69
C ARG A 110 -10.82 22.24 -2.31
N GLU A 111 -10.59 21.35 -1.38
CA GLU A 111 -9.25 20.92 -0.98
C GLU A 111 -8.86 19.67 -1.78
N ASN A 112 -7.75 19.79 -2.50
CA ASN A 112 -7.10 18.70 -3.22
C ASN A 112 -7.02 17.49 -2.29
N GLY A 113 -7.27 16.27 -2.80
CA GLY A 113 -7.25 15.04 -2.01
C GLY A 113 -5.93 14.84 -1.27
N ILE A 114 -5.80 15.49 -0.12
CA ILE A 114 -4.56 15.57 0.69
C ILE A 114 -4.07 14.16 1.02
N GLY A 115 -5.01 13.23 1.26
CA GLY A 115 -4.66 11.85 1.60
C GLY A 115 -3.89 11.12 0.50
N ILE A 116 -4.35 11.18 -0.76
CA ILE A 116 -3.65 10.51 -1.88
C ILE A 116 -2.31 11.19 -2.16
N GLN A 117 -2.23 12.51 -2.10
CA GLN A 117 -0.96 13.23 -2.28
C GLN A 117 0.05 12.88 -1.18
N SER A 118 -0.40 12.75 0.06
CA SER A 118 0.46 12.31 1.17
C SER A 118 1.00 10.90 0.92
N VAL A 119 0.17 9.98 0.45
CA VAL A 119 0.60 8.62 0.10
C VAL A 119 1.62 8.63 -1.04
N GLN A 120 1.39 9.42 -2.09
CA GLN A 120 2.33 9.58 -3.21
C GLN A 120 3.68 10.12 -2.72
N HIS A 121 3.64 11.19 -1.91
CA HIS A 121 4.86 11.79 -1.36
C HIS A 121 5.67 10.80 -0.50
N ILE A 122 5.00 10.03 0.37
CA ILE A 122 5.67 9.01 1.19
C ILE A 122 6.28 7.92 0.30
N ALA A 123 5.55 7.43 -0.70
CA ALA A 123 6.09 6.44 -1.63
C ALA A 123 7.32 6.95 -2.37
N GLU A 124 7.28 8.17 -2.89
CA GLU A 124 8.42 8.81 -3.57
C GLU A 124 9.60 9.04 -2.63
N LYS A 125 9.34 9.56 -1.40
CA LYS A 125 10.37 9.79 -0.37
C LYS A 125 11.14 8.50 -0.04
N THR A 126 10.48 7.35 -0.03
CA THR A 126 11.11 6.05 0.23
C THR A 126 11.74 5.42 -1.01
N GLY A 127 11.71 6.08 -2.17
CA GLY A 127 12.18 5.51 -3.43
C GLY A 127 11.26 4.43 -3.99
N GLY A 128 10.04 4.35 -3.48
CA GLY A 128 9.00 3.45 -3.94
C GLY A 128 8.10 4.07 -5.01
N ALA A 129 6.87 3.59 -5.10
CA ALA A 129 5.89 4.07 -6.07
C ALA A 129 4.46 3.84 -5.58
N SER A 130 3.52 4.61 -6.12
CA SER A 130 2.11 4.40 -5.88
C SER A 130 1.31 4.44 -7.19
N THR A 131 0.25 3.66 -7.27
CA THR A 131 -0.65 3.60 -8.43
C THR A 131 -2.08 3.56 -7.93
N PHE A 132 -2.92 4.38 -8.54
CA PHE A 132 -4.34 4.46 -8.24
C PHE A 132 -5.11 4.21 -9.53
N THR A 133 -6.02 3.25 -9.51
CA THR A 133 -6.84 2.87 -10.67
C THR A 133 -8.29 2.71 -10.27
N HIS A 134 -9.18 2.94 -11.23
CA HIS A 134 -10.60 2.67 -11.04
C HIS A 134 -11.14 1.96 -12.29
N GLN A 135 -11.82 0.86 -12.07
CA GLN A 135 -12.43 0.08 -13.13
C GLN A 135 -13.62 -0.72 -12.60
N ASN A 136 -14.69 -0.79 -13.36
CA ASN A 136 -15.88 -1.61 -13.03
C ASN A 136 -16.47 -1.37 -11.63
N GLY A 137 -16.44 -0.11 -11.15
CA GLY A 137 -16.97 0.23 -9.83
C GLY A 137 -16.08 -0.20 -8.67
N VAL A 138 -14.81 -0.51 -8.93
CA VAL A 138 -13.77 -0.79 -7.93
C VAL A 138 -12.67 0.25 -8.07
N PHE A 139 -12.27 0.85 -6.94
CA PHE A 139 -11.07 1.66 -6.82
C PHE A 139 -9.97 0.81 -6.19
N SER A 140 -8.79 0.82 -6.78
CA SER A 140 -7.62 0.10 -6.30
C SER A 140 -6.45 1.07 -6.11
N ALA A 141 -5.90 1.10 -4.91
CA ALA A 141 -4.69 1.82 -4.54
C ALA A 141 -3.58 0.83 -4.25
N LYS A 142 -2.46 0.93 -4.96
CA LYS A 142 -1.27 0.09 -4.76
C LYS A 142 -0.10 0.98 -4.39
N VAL A 143 0.56 0.66 -3.30
CA VAL A 143 1.70 1.42 -2.78
C VAL A 143 2.85 0.47 -2.51
N MET A 144 4.02 0.85 -2.98
CA MET A 144 5.29 0.21 -2.68
C MET A 144 6.16 1.19 -1.92
N LEU A 145 6.61 0.81 -0.75
CA LEU A 145 7.58 1.56 0.04
C LEU A 145 8.89 0.76 0.07
N CYS A 146 10.01 1.46 -0.16
CA CYS A 146 11.33 0.85 -0.09
C CYS A 146 11.96 1.14 1.27
N GLY A 147 12.37 0.08 1.97
CA GLY A 147 13.12 0.21 3.20
C GLY A 147 14.57 0.60 2.94
N GLU A 148 15.16 1.32 3.87
CA GLU A 148 16.60 1.56 3.87
C GLU A 148 17.36 0.23 4.02
N LYS A 149 18.56 0.16 3.43
CA LYS A 149 19.48 -0.93 3.73
C LYS A 149 19.84 -0.80 5.21
N GLN A 150 19.36 -1.69 6.05
CA GLN A 150 20.01 -1.86 7.35
C GLN A 150 21.47 -2.21 7.08
N PRO A 151 22.44 -1.45 7.62
CA PRO A 151 23.80 -1.91 7.59
C PRO A 151 23.83 -3.27 8.32
N PRO A 152 24.57 -4.27 7.82
CA PRO A 152 24.67 -5.55 8.51
C PRO A 152 25.12 -5.26 9.96
N GLU A 153 24.35 -5.76 10.93
CA GLU A 153 24.80 -5.77 12.33
C GLU A 153 26.19 -6.39 12.35
N THR A 154 27.14 -5.55 12.70
CA THR A 154 28.52 -5.84 13.04
C THR A 154 29.07 -7.21 12.59
N ALA A 155 29.66 -7.25 11.40
CA ALA A 155 30.74 -8.19 11.13
C ALA A 155 31.95 -7.37 10.69
N ASP A 156 33.03 -7.53 11.45
CA ASP A 156 34.37 -7.07 11.18
C ASP A 156 34.74 -7.13 9.69
N SER A 157 35.35 -6.03 9.26
CA SER A 157 36.23 -5.92 8.10
C SER A 157 36.18 -7.06 7.07
N THR A 158 35.52 -6.84 5.94
CA THR A 158 36.08 -7.11 4.60
C THR A 158 35.22 -6.62 3.45
N THR A 159 35.81 -5.87 2.60
CA THR A 159 35.29 -5.10 1.43
C THR A 159 34.91 -6.03 0.25
N GLU A 160 34.27 -7.16 0.43
CA GLU A 160 34.05 -8.11 -0.69
C GLU A 160 32.59 -8.51 -1.01
N LEU A 161 31.57 -7.87 -0.41
CA LEU A 161 30.18 -8.32 -0.61
C LEU A 161 29.32 -7.47 -1.54
N TYR A 162 29.87 -6.41 -2.13
CA TYR A 162 29.11 -5.52 -3.02
C TYR A 162 28.79 -6.10 -4.41
N GLY A 163 29.39 -7.21 -4.79
CA GLY A 163 29.23 -7.81 -6.14
C GLY A 163 28.19 -8.92 -6.27
N LYS A 164 27.58 -9.39 -5.18
CA LYS A 164 26.73 -10.60 -5.23
C LYS A 164 25.22 -10.36 -5.21
N CYS A 165 24.74 -9.18 -4.86
CA CYS A 165 23.30 -8.92 -4.74
C CYS A 165 22.60 -8.79 -6.10
N GLU A 166 23.28 -8.30 -7.14
CA GLU A 166 22.69 -8.14 -8.47
C GLU A 166 22.44 -9.47 -9.21
N LYS A 167 23.17 -10.54 -8.88
CA LYS A 167 23.06 -11.84 -9.57
C LYS A 167 21.97 -12.76 -9.02
N GLN A 168 21.48 -12.55 -7.80
CA GLN A 168 20.46 -13.43 -7.21
C GLN A 168 19.02 -12.99 -7.48
N CYS A 169 18.77 -11.72 -7.82
CA CYS A 169 17.44 -11.23 -8.16
C CYS A 169 16.92 -11.76 -9.49
N GLY A 170 17.81 -12.31 -10.36
CA GLY A 170 17.47 -12.76 -11.72
C GLY A 170 16.90 -14.17 -11.86
N LYS A 171 16.84 -15.00 -10.80
CA LYS A 171 16.57 -16.45 -10.96
C LYS A 171 15.36 -17.04 -10.23
N ARG A 172 14.50 -16.27 -9.58
CA ARG A 172 13.23 -16.81 -9.07
C ARG A 172 12.05 -16.30 -9.89
N ARG A 173 11.87 -16.91 -11.06
CA ARG A 173 10.62 -16.87 -11.84
C ARG A 173 9.57 -17.67 -11.07
N ASN A 174 8.55 -17.01 -10.60
CA ASN A 174 7.22 -17.46 -10.12
C ASN A 174 6.87 -16.91 -8.74
N LEU A 175 6.72 -15.59 -8.67
CA LEU A 175 6.10 -14.93 -7.53
C LEU A 175 5.13 -13.84 -8.06
N PRO A 176 4.11 -13.45 -7.31
CA PRO A 176 2.99 -12.61 -7.77
C PRO A 176 3.37 -11.21 -8.27
N TYR A 177 4.66 -10.92 -8.39
CA TYR A 177 5.22 -9.70 -8.99
C TYR A 177 4.64 -9.36 -10.38
N LYS A 178 4.21 -10.36 -11.17
CA LYS A 178 3.54 -10.09 -12.46
C LYS A 178 2.24 -9.30 -12.35
N LYS A 179 1.64 -9.20 -11.16
CA LYS A 179 0.42 -8.41 -10.90
C LYS A 179 0.70 -6.93 -10.63
N TRP A 180 1.94 -6.57 -10.33
CA TRP A 180 2.35 -5.21 -9.97
C TRP A 180 3.05 -4.50 -11.14
N LYS A 181 2.36 -4.37 -12.29
CA LYS A 181 2.80 -3.44 -13.32
C LYS A 181 2.43 -2.03 -12.88
N LEU A 182 3.41 -1.32 -12.35
CA LEU A 182 3.31 0.10 -12.07
C LEU A 182 3.46 0.85 -13.40
N HIS A 183 2.45 1.58 -13.79
CA HIS A 183 2.52 2.49 -14.94
C HIS A 183 2.67 3.91 -14.39
N SER A 184 3.69 4.60 -14.80
CA SER A 184 3.82 6.03 -14.55
C SER A 184 2.71 6.79 -15.33
N PRO A 185 2.16 7.87 -14.77
CA PRO A 185 1.19 8.72 -15.46
C PRO A 185 1.72 9.29 -16.80
N ASN A 186 3.03 9.28 -17.01
CA ASN A 186 3.68 9.78 -18.22
C ASN A 186 4.10 8.68 -19.22
N GLY A 187 3.58 7.46 -19.09
CA GLY A 187 3.81 6.38 -20.06
C GLY A 187 5.22 5.76 -20.04
N ASN A 188 6.12 6.21 -19.16
CA ASN A 188 7.44 5.62 -19.05
C ASN A 188 7.43 4.43 -18.08
N LEU A 189 7.72 3.25 -18.62
CA LEU A 189 7.96 2.03 -17.86
C LEU A 189 9.28 2.15 -17.09
N TYR A 190 9.23 2.29 -15.78
CA TYR A 190 10.41 2.08 -14.95
C TYR A 190 10.61 0.59 -14.67
N ALA A 191 11.07 -0.12 -15.67
CA ALA A 191 11.81 -1.36 -15.53
C ALA A 191 12.94 -1.30 -16.56
N LYS A 192 14.05 -0.65 -16.23
CA LYS A 192 15.28 -0.89 -16.97
C LYS A 192 15.78 -2.26 -16.55
N SER A 193 15.53 -3.27 -17.38
CA SER A 193 16.33 -4.47 -17.43
C SER A 193 17.74 -4.06 -17.85
N GLY A 194 18.67 -4.01 -16.93
CA GLY A 194 20.08 -3.96 -17.26
C GLY A 194 20.45 -5.24 -18.01
N LYS A 195 21.21 -5.07 -19.07
CA LYS A 195 21.88 -6.15 -19.80
C LYS A 195 22.81 -6.93 -18.91
#